data_5ddade1fa608bf1a064db90ab057eacf
#
_entry.id   5ddade1fa608bf1a064db90ab057eacf
#
_cell.length_a   1.000
_cell.length_b   1.000
_cell.length_c   1.000
_cell.angle_alpha   90.00
_cell.angle_beta   90.00
_cell.angle_gamma   90.00
#
_symmetry.space_group_name_H-M   'P 1'
#
loop_
_entity.id
_entity.type
_entity.pdbx_description
1 polymer ?
#
loop_
_entity_poly.entity_id
_entity_poly.type
_entity_poly.pdbx_seq_one_letter_code
_entity_poly.pdbx_strand_id
1 'polypeptide(L)'
;MVSVHSKNRTSRLLLLIISILCMVQMSYAQKVNPDNPPALAVPDTVKINLVVPQNPADTGKNANGQFLTLRQCIDYAMQHQPGLNVSKINVEVTKATNDVALAGWLPQVTASGDLIHYFQQSNGSSSANTGSTTTGSTRSGYTTTFIPGIQVSQAIFSPSLLYAYRSAPLYIKQSQQATDSTKIFVVSTVSKSFYNVLLTLEQINVLKEDTARLGKSLRDAYHQYKGGIVDETDYEEAEITLNNSVAQLKQATENVVPQYAALKRLIGYTPDQQFNVSFDTLQMMDGIHLDTAQQLAYEKRIEFQQLNTAKALQDEQVRYYRFSFLPTVSAFYNYNLGYYSNQTSGLFSSSYPSSLIGLSFNIPIFTGFARLNNLKKAKLGSQIIDWQRVDLKSQIYSEYTTALANYKSNLFSLKLLQKNVALAKRSYFVVTLQYKQGIVPYLNVITAESNLITSEINYLNDLFQLLSSKIDLEKAMGSITY
;
A
#
# COMPACT_ATOMS: atom_id res chain seq x y z
N MET A 1 -16.86 54.18 -15.91
CA MET A 1 -16.33 55.27 -15.05
C MET A 1 -16.50 54.85 -13.61
N VAL A 2 -15.51 55.13 -12.76
CA VAL A 2 -15.44 54.84 -11.29
C VAL A 2 -15.09 53.39 -10.99
N SER A 3 -13.99 52.96 -10.36
CA SER A 3 -12.88 53.66 -9.65
C SER A 3 -11.77 52.65 -9.43
N VAL A 4 -10.57 53.00 -9.90
CA VAL A 4 -9.31 52.34 -9.53
C VAL A 4 -8.70 53.17 -8.41
N HIS A 5 -8.80 52.74 -7.15
CA HIS A 5 -7.97 53.29 -6.07
C HIS A 5 -8.12 52.48 -4.78
N SER A 6 -7.46 51.31 -4.68
CA SER A 6 -7.24 50.67 -3.36
C SER A 6 -6.16 49.54 -3.38
N LYS A 7 -5.08 49.67 -4.14
CA LYS A 7 -4.03 48.62 -4.16
C LYS A 7 -2.63 49.08 -3.73
N ASN A 8 -2.48 50.27 -3.19
CA ASN A 8 -1.14 50.84 -2.88
C ASN A 8 -0.81 51.06 -1.40
N ARG A 9 -1.65 50.65 -0.45
CA ARG A 9 -1.33 50.78 0.99
C ARG A 9 -0.79 49.52 1.66
N THR A 10 -1.12 48.34 1.18
CA THR A 10 -0.64 47.04 1.75
C THR A 10 0.79 46.68 1.33
N SER A 11 1.23 47.12 0.14
CA SER A 11 2.57 46.89 -0.36
C SER A 11 3.66 47.70 0.36
N ARG A 12 3.34 48.88 0.86
CA ARG A 12 4.30 49.75 1.61
C ARG A 12 4.45 49.31 3.07
N LEU A 13 3.47 48.67 3.68
CA LEU A 13 3.57 48.12 5.03
C LEU A 13 4.42 46.85 5.06
N LEU A 14 4.36 46.01 4.02
CA LEU A 14 5.15 44.79 3.93
C LEU A 14 6.64 45.08 3.73
N LEU A 15 7.00 46.11 2.98
CA LEU A 15 8.39 46.54 2.76
C LEU A 15 9.02 47.20 4.01
N LEU A 16 8.24 47.81 4.87
CA LEU A 16 8.72 48.38 6.13
C LEU A 16 8.97 47.34 7.21
N ILE A 17 8.20 46.23 7.22
CA ILE A 17 8.38 45.12 8.15
C ILE A 17 9.62 44.27 7.76
N ILE A 18 9.91 44.10 6.47
CA ILE A 18 11.09 43.38 5.99
C ILE A 18 12.36 44.20 6.26
N SER A 19 12.33 45.53 6.19
CA SER A 19 13.49 46.40 6.49
C SER A 19 13.84 46.44 7.99
N ILE A 20 12.87 46.29 8.88
CA ILE A 20 13.11 46.24 10.33
C ILE A 20 13.62 44.86 10.77
N LEU A 21 13.25 43.77 10.09
CA LEU A 21 13.77 42.42 10.37
C LEU A 21 15.23 42.26 9.95
N CYS A 22 15.71 42.96 8.92
CA CYS A 22 17.11 42.94 8.49
C CYS A 22 18.07 43.76 9.38
N MET A 23 17.60 44.71 10.15
CA MET A 23 18.47 45.54 11.04
C MET A 23 18.71 44.89 12.42
N VAL A 24 17.98 43.87 12.80
CA VAL A 24 18.18 43.20 14.11
C VAL A 24 19.21 42.04 14.04
N GLN A 25 19.65 41.67 12.86
CA GLN A 25 20.65 40.59 12.71
C GLN A 25 22.10 41.03 12.61
N MET A 26 22.42 42.28 12.81
CA MET A 26 23.82 42.79 12.73
C MET A 26 24.42 43.23 14.08
N SER A 27 24.04 42.67 15.18
CA SER A 27 24.60 43.10 16.49
C SER A 27 25.00 41.95 17.43
N TYR A 28 25.57 40.85 16.89
CA TYR A 28 26.31 39.89 17.71
C TYR A 28 27.54 39.37 16.98
N ALA A 29 28.47 40.30 16.65
CA ALA A 29 29.87 39.93 16.44
C ALA A 29 30.55 40.03 17.79
N GLN A 30 30.59 38.93 18.54
CA GLN A 30 31.42 38.81 19.73
C GLN A 30 32.90 38.82 19.28
N LYS A 31 33.66 39.79 19.81
CA LYS A 31 35.13 39.86 19.69
C LYS A 31 35.70 38.58 20.29
N VAL A 32 36.22 37.70 19.43
CA VAL A 32 37.07 36.59 19.87
C VAL A 32 38.41 37.18 20.34
N ASN A 33 38.76 36.92 21.58
CA ASN A 33 40.03 37.31 22.15
C ASN A 33 41.08 36.25 21.69
N PRO A 34 42.14 36.63 20.95
CA PRO A 34 43.06 35.64 20.39
C PRO A 34 43.94 34.92 21.43
N ASP A 35 43.95 35.35 22.68
CA ASP A 35 44.86 34.82 23.72
C ASP A 35 44.24 33.76 24.64
N ASN A 36 43.01 33.36 24.40
CA ASN A 36 42.37 32.31 25.20
C ASN A 36 41.43 31.46 24.34
N PRO A 37 41.88 30.43 23.66
CA PRO A 37 41.00 29.54 22.96
C PRO A 37 40.00 28.92 23.98
N PRO A 38 38.71 28.89 23.69
CA PRO A 38 37.76 28.28 24.59
C PRO A 38 38.18 26.83 24.85
N ALA A 39 38.30 26.48 26.14
CA ALA A 39 38.50 25.09 26.55
C ALA A 39 37.39 24.29 25.91
N LEU A 40 37.71 23.44 24.92
CA LEU A 40 36.79 22.51 24.29
C LEU A 40 36.25 21.65 25.41
N ALA A 41 35.05 21.99 25.85
CA ALA A 41 34.21 21.05 26.60
C ALA A 41 34.05 19.83 25.69
N VAL A 42 34.76 18.76 25.98
CA VAL A 42 34.42 17.43 25.47
C VAL A 42 32.92 17.34 25.66
N PRO A 43 32.10 17.21 24.60
CA PRO A 43 30.66 17.14 24.82
C PRO A 43 30.44 16.00 25.78
N ASP A 44 29.92 16.34 26.97
CA ASP A 44 29.45 15.33 27.93
C ASP A 44 28.70 14.31 27.09
N THR A 45 29.14 13.08 27.18
CA THR A 45 28.60 11.95 26.42
C THR A 45 27.10 12.15 26.31
N VAL A 46 26.65 12.53 25.11
CA VAL A 46 25.23 12.68 24.82
C VAL A 46 24.60 11.37 25.24
N LYS A 47 23.96 11.38 26.42
CA LYS A 47 23.21 10.23 26.91
C LYS A 47 21.99 10.09 26.02
N ILE A 48 22.22 9.58 24.82
CA ILE A 48 21.15 9.11 23.98
C ILE A 48 20.70 7.81 24.65
N ASN A 49 19.56 7.86 25.37
CA ASN A 49 18.88 6.68 25.86
C ASN A 49 18.29 5.89 24.68
N LEU A 50 19.14 5.53 23.72
CA LEU A 50 18.86 4.42 22.82
C LEU A 50 19.13 3.16 23.63
N VAL A 51 18.09 2.45 24.01
CA VAL A 51 18.19 1.08 24.49
C VAL A 51 18.66 0.24 23.32
N VAL A 52 19.97 0.24 23.08
CA VAL A 52 20.62 -0.71 22.17
C VAL A 52 20.71 -2.01 22.93
N PRO A 53 20.12 -3.11 22.47
CA PRO A 53 20.25 -4.40 23.13
C PRO A 53 21.73 -4.78 23.19
N GLN A 54 22.30 -4.83 24.37
CA GLN A 54 23.56 -5.49 24.60
C GLN A 54 23.28 -6.99 24.64
N ASN A 55 23.73 -7.71 23.61
CA ASN A 55 23.83 -9.15 23.54
C ASN A 55 22.51 -9.96 23.62
N PRO A 56 22.24 -10.90 22.68
CA PRO A 56 21.05 -11.76 22.71
C PRO A 56 20.99 -12.73 23.90
N ALA A 57 22.01 -12.76 24.77
CA ALA A 57 22.04 -13.58 25.98
C ALA A 57 21.46 -12.88 27.23
N ASP A 58 21.17 -11.58 27.19
CA ASP A 58 20.64 -10.85 28.33
C ASP A 58 19.11 -10.78 28.30
N THR A 59 18.45 -11.92 28.55
CA THR A 59 17.01 -12.02 28.81
C THR A 59 16.64 -11.49 30.20
N GLY A 60 17.26 -10.41 30.63
CA GLY A 60 17.01 -9.70 31.87
C GLY A 60 15.85 -8.71 31.72
N LYS A 61 14.70 -9.09 32.28
CA LYS A 61 13.53 -8.25 32.61
C LYS A 61 13.93 -6.83 32.98
N ASN A 62 13.51 -5.83 32.21
CA ASN A 62 13.22 -4.44 32.52
C ASN A 62 13.75 -3.45 31.48
N ALA A 63 13.07 -3.38 30.35
CA ALA A 63 12.88 -2.14 29.58
C ALA A 63 11.62 -2.34 28.75
N ASN A 64 10.72 -1.38 28.74
CA ASN A 64 9.43 -1.37 28.05
C ASN A 64 9.57 -1.47 26.53
N GLY A 65 10.01 -2.60 25.99
CA GLY A 65 10.12 -2.82 24.55
C GLY A 65 10.10 -4.31 24.24
N GLN A 66 9.02 -4.78 23.64
CA GLN A 66 8.94 -6.12 23.11
C GLN A 66 9.90 -6.25 21.92
N PHE A 67 10.78 -7.27 21.91
CA PHE A 67 11.60 -7.58 20.74
C PHE A 67 10.77 -8.36 19.73
N LEU A 68 10.73 -7.88 18.49
CA LEU A 68 10.02 -8.53 17.40
C LEU A 68 11.01 -9.05 16.36
N THR A 69 10.85 -10.33 16.03
CA THR A 69 11.52 -10.95 14.88
C THR A 69 10.80 -10.58 13.59
N LEU A 70 11.44 -10.77 12.43
CA LEU A 70 10.80 -10.55 11.13
C LEU A 70 9.48 -11.33 11.01
N ARG A 71 9.48 -12.60 11.43
CA ARG A 71 8.28 -13.44 11.37
C ARG A 71 7.15 -12.88 12.22
N GLN A 72 7.46 -12.46 13.45
CA GLN A 72 6.46 -11.85 14.33
C GLN A 72 5.91 -10.53 13.77
N CYS A 73 6.76 -9.72 13.12
CA CYS A 73 6.31 -8.51 12.42
C CYS A 73 5.36 -8.83 11.27
N ILE A 74 5.65 -9.89 10.49
CA ILE A 74 4.78 -10.33 9.41
C ILE A 74 3.46 -10.88 9.97
N ASP A 75 3.51 -11.77 10.97
CA ASP A 75 2.30 -12.35 11.58
C ASP A 75 1.40 -11.27 12.20
N TYR A 76 2.00 -10.27 12.85
CA TYR A 76 1.27 -9.12 13.37
C TYR A 76 0.63 -8.29 12.24
N ALA A 77 1.38 -8.01 11.17
CA ALA A 77 0.87 -7.27 10.02
C ALA A 77 -0.30 -8.01 9.34
N MET A 78 -0.27 -9.34 9.26
CA MET A 78 -1.36 -10.14 8.69
C MET A 78 -2.69 -10.01 9.46
N GLN A 79 -2.63 -9.61 10.73
CA GLN A 79 -3.80 -9.43 11.58
C GLN A 79 -4.24 -7.96 11.67
N HIS A 80 -3.28 -7.03 11.72
CA HIS A 80 -3.55 -5.64 12.13
C HIS A 80 -3.36 -4.61 11.03
N GLN A 81 -2.71 -4.96 9.90
CA GLN A 81 -2.44 -3.97 8.84
C GLN A 81 -3.76 -3.50 8.20
N PRO A 82 -4.04 -2.16 8.23
CA PRO A 82 -5.35 -1.62 7.84
C PRO A 82 -5.73 -1.93 6.39
N GLY A 83 -4.81 -1.82 5.43
CA GLY A 83 -5.06 -2.09 4.02
C GLY A 83 -5.42 -3.55 3.75
N LEU A 84 -4.81 -4.49 4.50
CA LEU A 84 -5.15 -5.91 4.41
C LEU A 84 -6.55 -6.18 5.00
N ASN A 85 -6.89 -5.54 6.12
CA ASN A 85 -8.22 -5.67 6.72
C ASN A 85 -9.30 -5.08 5.81
N VAL A 86 -9.05 -3.93 5.16
CA VAL A 86 -9.93 -3.39 4.10
C VAL A 86 -10.10 -4.41 2.97
N SER A 87 -9.03 -5.05 2.53
CA SER A 87 -9.10 -6.06 1.46
C SER A 87 -9.91 -7.29 1.87
N LYS A 88 -9.80 -7.75 3.13
CA LYS A 88 -10.64 -8.83 3.68
C LYS A 88 -12.12 -8.43 3.72
N ILE A 89 -12.43 -7.21 4.17
CA ILE A 89 -13.81 -6.69 4.18
C ILE A 89 -14.37 -6.61 2.77
N ASN A 90 -13.57 -6.24 1.76
CA ASN A 90 -14.00 -6.19 0.37
C ASN A 90 -14.43 -7.56 -0.17
N VAL A 91 -13.89 -8.67 0.36
CA VAL A 91 -14.40 -10.02 0.05
C VAL A 91 -15.83 -10.19 0.56
N GLU A 92 -16.11 -9.76 1.79
CA GLU A 92 -17.46 -9.84 2.37
C GLU A 92 -18.44 -8.90 1.64
N VAL A 93 -18.01 -7.69 1.28
CA VAL A 93 -18.80 -6.77 0.42
C VAL A 93 -19.13 -7.42 -0.93
N THR A 94 -18.17 -8.14 -1.53
CA THR A 94 -18.37 -8.84 -2.80
C THR A 94 -19.39 -9.98 -2.64
N LYS A 95 -19.34 -10.74 -1.54
CA LYS A 95 -20.35 -11.77 -1.23
C LYS A 95 -21.74 -11.15 -1.11
N ALA A 96 -21.87 -10.11 -0.28
CA ALA A 96 -23.15 -9.41 -0.11
C ALA A 96 -23.67 -8.82 -1.44
N THR A 97 -22.79 -8.28 -2.29
CA THR A 97 -23.16 -7.78 -3.62
C THR A 97 -23.69 -8.90 -4.52
N ASN A 98 -23.07 -10.07 -4.48
CA ASN A 98 -23.54 -11.25 -5.20
C ASN A 98 -24.91 -11.72 -4.66
N ASP A 99 -25.11 -11.73 -3.34
CA ASP A 99 -26.38 -12.10 -2.74
C ASP A 99 -27.51 -11.16 -3.16
N VAL A 100 -27.23 -9.84 -3.22
CA VAL A 100 -28.17 -8.84 -3.76
C VAL A 100 -28.51 -9.15 -5.23
N ALA A 101 -27.49 -9.47 -6.05
CA ALA A 101 -27.74 -9.81 -7.47
C ALA A 101 -28.53 -11.11 -7.63
N LEU A 102 -28.31 -12.09 -6.75
CA LEU A 102 -29.03 -13.37 -6.75
C LEU A 102 -30.44 -13.26 -6.14
N ALA A 103 -30.72 -12.25 -5.30
CA ALA A 103 -32.04 -12.00 -4.74
C ALA A 103 -33.09 -11.75 -5.83
N GLY A 104 -32.69 -11.38 -7.04
CA GLY A 104 -33.61 -11.29 -8.19
C GLY A 104 -34.26 -12.62 -8.62
N TRP A 105 -33.79 -13.78 -8.15
CA TRP A 105 -34.43 -15.07 -8.32
C TRP A 105 -35.58 -15.31 -7.32
N LEU A 106 -35.60 -14.57 -6.21
CA LEU A 106 -36.63 -14.69 -5.19
C LEU A 106 -37.86 -13.90 -5.60
N PRO A 107 -39.07 -14.28 -5.10
CA PRO A 107 -40.27 -13.49 -5.31
C PRO A 107 -40.07 -12.06 -4.79
N GLN A 108 -40.36 -11.08 -5.64
CA GLN A 108 -40.37 -9.66 -5.29
C GLN A 108 -41.79 -9.25 -4.96
N VAL A 109 -42.03 -8.79 -3.75
CA VAL A 109 -43.37 -8.34 -3.29
C VAL A 109 -43.36 -6.84 -3.15
N THR A 110 -44.21 -6.16 -3.87
CA THR A 110 -44.37 -4.71 -3.81
C THR A 110 -45.81 -4.33 -3.50
N ALA A 111 -46.01 -3.35 -2.67
CA ALA A 111 -47.30 -2.71 -2.45
C ALA A 111 -47.27 -1.32 -3.06
N SER A 112 -48.32 -0.99 -3.81
CA SER A 112 -48.46 0.33 -4.42
C SER A 112 -49.91 0.78 -4.33
N GLY A 113 -50.17 2.08 -4.42
CA GLY A 113 -51.53 2.60 -4.41
C GLY A 113 -51.54 4.00 -5.05
N ASP A 114 -52.32 4.13 -6.11
CA ASP A 114 -52.50 5.39 -6.82
C ASP A 114 -53.82 6.04 -6.44
N LEU A 115 -53.81 7.22 -5.87
CA LEU A 115 -54.97 8.09 -5.68
C LEU A 115 -54.97 9.15 -6.79
N ILE A 116 -55.95 9.02 -7.69
CA ILE A 116 -56.06 9.90 -8.85
C ILE A 116 -57.39 10.66 -8.77
N HIS A 117 -57.37 11.96 -8.90
CA HIS A 117 -58.55 12.79 -9.03
C HIS A 117 -58.49 13.55 -10.37
N TYR A 118 -59.53 13.36 -11.16
CA TYR A 118 -59.66 13.99 -12.47
C TYR A 118 -60.47 15.28 -12.34
N PHE A 119 -59.87 16.44 -12.53
CA PHE A 119 -60.57 17.75 -12.56
C PHE A 119 -61.37 17.94 -13.83
N GLN A 120 -60.90 17.36 -14.93
CA GLN A 120 -61.59 17.32 -16.21
C GLN A 120 -61.44 15.93 -16.82
N GLN A 121 -62.55 15.27 -17.10
CA GLN A 121 -62.58 13.98 -17.75
C GLN A 121 -63.05 14.15 -19.20
N SER A 122 -62.27 13.67 -20.14
CA SER A 122 -62.67 13.67 -21.56
C SER A 122 -63.80 12.63 -21.73
N ASN A 123 -65.00 13.12 -22.02
CA ASN A 123 -66.16 12.28 -22.36
C ASN A 123 -66.03 11.69 -23.76
N GLY A 124 -65.02 10.89 -23.98
CA GLY A 124 -64.82 10.16 -25.21
C GLY A 124 -65.26 8.72 -25.01
N SER A 125 -66.41 8.33 -25.51
CA SER A 125 -66.73 6.95 -25.74
C SER A 125 -65.80 6.44 -26.85
N SER A 126 -64.67 5.91 -26.48
CA SER A 126 -63.81 5.20 -27.40
C SER A 126 -63.46 3.85 -26.79
N SER A 127 -64.09 2.86 -27.30
CA SER A 127 -63.59 1.51 -27.45
C SER A 127 -62.24 1.57 -28.15
N ALA A 128 -61.16 1.91 -27.44
CA ALA A 128 -59.83 1.82 -27.96
C ALA A 128 -59.06 0.74 -27.21
N ASN A 129 -59.01 -0.39 -27.83
CA ASN A 129 -58.12 -1.49 -27.53
C ASN A 129 -56.67 -1.03 -27.74
N THR A 130 -56.08 -0.38 -26.76
CA THR A 130 -54.65 -0.06 -26.79
C THR A 130 -53.98 -0.80 -25.66
N GLY A 131 -53.17 -1.81 -26.00
CA GLY A 131 -52.40 -2.64 -25.13
C GLY A 131 -51.35 -1.85 -24.32
N SER A 132 -51.81 -1.19 -23.28
CA SER A 132 -50.96 -0.66 -22.21
C SER A 132 -51.21 -1.52 -21.00
N THR A 133 -50.14 -2.16 -20.50
CA THR A 133 -50.08 -3.01 -19.32
C THR A 133 -50.20 -2.21 -18.01
N THR A 134 -51.09 -1.27 -17.96
CA THR A 134 -51.51 -0.67 -16.70
C THR A 134 -52.77 -1.42 -16.26
N THR A 135 -52.61 -2.41 -15.38
CA THR A 135 -53.66 -3.26 -14.82
C THR A 135 -54.53 -2.48 -13.83
N GLY A 136 -55.22 -1.49 -14.35
CA GLY A 136 -56.34 -0.85 -13.66
C GLY A 136 -57.42 -0.66 -14.70
N SER A 137 -58.44 -1.52 -14.72
CA SER A 137 -59.67 -1.26 -15.47
C SER A 137 -60.33 -0.03 -14.83
N THR A 138 -59.97 1.15 -15.36
CA THR A 138 -60.67 2.38 -15.04
C THR A 138 -62.12 2.26 -15.53
N ARG A 139 -63.05 2.03 -14.61
CA ARG A 139 -64.46 2.18 -14.94
C ARG A 139 -64.65 3.64 -15.38
N SER A 140 -64.88 3.82 -16.65
CA SER A 140 -65.19 5.11 -17.27
C SER A 140 -66.31 5.80 -16.52
N GLY A 141 -66.05 6.97 -15.93
CA GLY A 141 -67.11 7.79 -15.29
C GLY A 141 -66.84 8.27 -13.86
N TYR A 142 -65.81 7.77 -13.17
CA TYR A 142 -65.51 8.23 -11.80
C TYR A 142 -64.44 9.31 -11.79
N THR A 143 -64.68 10.39 -11.01
CA THR A 143 -63.73 11.53 -10.91
C THR A 143 -62.60 11.26 -9.95
N THR A 144 -62.79 10.37 -8.97
CA THR A 144 -61.75 10.01 -7.99
C THR A 144 -61.60 8.51 -7.95
N THR A 145 -60.38 8.03 -8.06
CA THR A 145 -60.03 6.60 -7.98
C THR A 145 -58.89 6.41 -7.01
N PHE A 146 -58.96 5.37 -6.19
CA PHE A 146 -57.85 4.93 -5.34
C PHE A 146 -57.75 3.40 -5.53
N ILE A 147 -56.52 2.95 -5.96
CA ILE A 147 -56.31 1.53 -6.27
C ILE A 147 -55.08 1.05 -5.54
N PRO A 148 -55.17 0.76 -4.23
CA PRO A 148 -54.11 0.06 -3.53
C PRO A 148 -54.01 -1.39 -4.01
N GLY A 149 -52.79 -1.89 -4.13
CA GLY A 149 -52.58 -3.25 -4.56
C GLY A 149 -51.26 -3.84 -4.08
N ILE A 150 -51.22 -5.17 -4.11
CA ILE A 150 -50.01 -5.96 -3.86
C ILE A 150 -49.66 -6.69 -5.16
N GLN A 151 -48.43 -6.53 -5.58
CA GLN A 151 -47.88 -7.26 -6.73
C GLN A 151 -46.75 -8.17 -6.24
N VAL A 152 -46.80 -9.43 -6.62
CA VAL A 152 -45.73 -10.40 -6.48
C VAL A 152 -45.20 -10.71 -7.86
N SER A 153 -43.91 -10.58 -8.08
CA SER A 153 -43.26 -10.97 -9.33
C SER A 153 -42.06 -11.85 -9.06
N GLN A 154 -41.88 -12.88 -9.90
CA GLN A 154 -40.74 -13.79 -9.80
C GLN A 154 -40.18 -14.09 -11.19
N ALA A 155 -38.88 -13.88 -11.37
CA ALA A 155 -38.21 -14.31 -12.57
C ALA A 155 -38.10 -15.84 -12.61
N ILE A 156 -38.58 -16.47 -13.69
CA ILE A 156 -38.41 -17.91 -13.95
C ILE A 156 -37.13 -18.14 -14.80
N PHE A 157 -36.95 -17.30 -15.80
CA PHE A 157 -35.77 -17.31 -16.64
C PHE A 157 -35.33 -15.89 -17.04
N SER A 158 -34.11 -15.54 -16.73
CA SER A 158 -33.48 -14.27 -17.11
C SER A 158 -32.01 -14.46 -17.42
N PRO A 159 -31.52 -14.07 -18.60
CA PRO A 159 -30.10 -14.13 -18.95
C PRO A 159 -29.21 -13.34 -17.95
N SER A 160 -29.70 -12.23 -17.42
CA SER A 160 -28.96 -11.42 -16.43
C SER A 160 -28.79 -12.13 -15.10
N LEU A 161 -29.84 -12.78 -14.61
CA LEU A 161 -29.79 -13.57 -13.37
C LEU A 161 -28.93 -14.82 -13.52
N LEU A 162 -28.98 -15.47 -14.69
CA LEU A 162 -28.12 -16.61 -15.00
C LEU A 162 -26.63 -16.19 -15.05
N TYR A 163 -26.35 -15.01 -15.61
CA TYR A 163 -25.01 -14.42 -15.57
C TYR A 163 -24.58 -14.12 -14.14
N ALA A 164 -25.41 -13.47 -13.35
CA ALA A 164 -25.13 -13.18 -11.94
C ALA A 164 -24.78 -14.46 -11.16
N TYR A 165 -25.57 -15.52 -11.34
CA TYR A 165 -25.31 -16.82 -10.69
C TYR A 165 -23.98 -17.43 -11.08
N ARG A 166 -23.61 -17.42 -12.38
CA ARG A 166 -22.36 -18.01 -12.87
C ARG A 166 -21.14 -17.17 -12.55
N SER A 167 -21.29 -15.85 -12.54
CA SER A 167 -20.18 -14.93 -12.26
C SER A 167 -19.92 -14.73 -10.76
N ALA A 168 -20.90 -14.97 -9.89
CA ALA A 168 -20.78 -14.79 -8.45
C ALA A 168 -19.53 -15.49 -7.85
N PRO A 169 -19.25 -16.79 -8.07
CA PRO A 169 -18.07 -17.45 -7.53
C PRO A 169 -16.77 -16.87 -8.11
N LEU A 170 -16.80 -16.38 -9.35
CA LEU A 170 -15.62 -15.77 -10.00
C LEU A 170 -15.30 -14.39 -9.40
N TYR A 171 -16.32 -13.58 -9.07
CA TYR A 171 -16.13 -12.30 -8.38
C TYR A 171 -15.57 -12.50 -6.96
N ILE A 172 -16.07 -13.51 -6.22
CA ILE A 172 -15.52 -13.86 -4.90
C ILE A 172 -14.04 -14.27 -5.07
N LYS A 173 -13.73 -15.14 -6.04
CA LYS A 173 -12.36 -15.56 -6.32
C LYS A 173 -11.46 -14.39 -6.69
N GLN A 174 -11.94 -13.46 -7.52
CA GLN A 174 -11.19 -12.25 -7.89
C GLN A 174 -10.88 -11.39 -6.65
N SER A 175 -11.84 -11.19 -5.76
CA SER A 175 -11.66 -10.43 -4.53
C SER A 175 -10.71 -11.13 -3.54
N GLN A 176 -10.76 -12.47 -3.44
CA GLN A 176 -9.81 -13.27 -2.66
C GLN A 176 -8.38 -13.13 -3.22
N GLN A 177 -8.22 -13.24 -4.54
CA GLN A 177 -6.93 -13.03 -5.21
C GLN A 177 -6.39 -11.62 -5.04
N ALA A 178 -7.24 -10.60 -4.97
CA ALA A 178 -6.82 -9.24 -4.63
C ALA A 178 -6.30 -9.16 -3.17
N THR A 179 -6.95 -9.88 -2.25
CA THR A 179 -6.49 -10.00 -0.87
C THR A 179 -5.14 -10.72 -0.79
N ASP A 180 -4.93 -11.80 -1.55
CA ASP A 180 -3.66 -12.52 -1.58
C ASP A 180 -2.54 -11.67 -2.20
N SER A 181 -2.85 -10.88 -3.23
CA SER A 181 -1.91 -9.88 -3.76
C SER A 181 -1.50 -8.85 -2.70
N THR A 182 -2.46 -8.40 -1.89
CA THR A 182 -2.18 -7.48 -0.78
C THR A 182 -1.31 -8.13 0.30
N LYS A 183 -1.54 -9.41 0.64
CA LYS A 183 -0.68 -10.15 1.58
C LYS A 183 0.76 -10.25 1.07
N ILE A 184 0.96 -10.63 -0.18
CA ILE A 184 2.28 -10.70 -0.82
C ILE A 184 2.98 -9.34 -0.75
N PHE A 185 2.26 -8.26 -1.04
CA PHE A 185 2.77 -6.89 -0.94
C PHE A 185 3.16 -6.55 0.51
N VAL A 186 2.32 -6.87 1.49
CA VAL A 186 2.61 -6.63 2.92
C VAL A 186 3.85 -7.38 3.36
N VAL A 187 3.97 -8.70 3.07
CA VAL A 187 5.18 -9.47 3.40
C VAL A 187 6.42 -8.85 2.81
N SER A 188 6.38 -8.52 1.51
CA SER A 188 7.54 -7.96 0.81
C SER A 188 7.96 -6.61 1.40
N THR A 189 7.00 -5.70 1.65
CA THR A 189 7.30 -4.34 2.15
C THR A 189 7.70 -4.34 3.62
N VAL A 190 7.06 -5.15 4.46
CA VAL A 190 7.42 -5.31 5.87
C VAL A 190 8.82 -5.88 6.00
N SER A 191 9.16 -6.93 5.22
CA SER A 191 10.49 -7.54 5.26
C SER A 191 11.58 -6.54 4.86
N LYS A 192 11.39 -5.79 3.79
CA LYS A 192 12.34 -4.77 3.36
C LYS A 192 12.49 -3.64 4.38
N SER A 193 11.38 -3.18 4.95
CA SER A 193 11.41 -2.13 5.98
C SER A 193 12.07 -2.62 7.27
N PHE A 194 11.84 -3.87 7.66
CA PHE A 194 12.50 -4.50 8.80
C PHE A 194 14.02 -4.57 8.61
N TYR A 195 14.49 -5.04 7.45
CA TYR A 195 15.91 -5.09 7.14
C TYR A 195 16.54 -3.70 7.07
N ASN A 196 15.80 -2.68 6.61
CA ASN A 196 16.30 -1.30 6.57
C ASN A 196 16.51 -0.73 7.99
N VAL A 197 15.62 -1.03 8.94
CA VAL A 197 15.80 -0.66 10.35
C VAL A 197 17.04 -1.35 10.92
N LEU A 198 17.20 -2.65 10.69
CA LEU A 198 18.37 -3.41 11.15
C LEU A 198 19.68 -2.86 10.58
N LEU A 199 19.72 -2.58 9.27
CA LEU A 199 20.88 -1.98 8.62
C LEU A 199 21.29 -0.68 9.31
N THR A 200 20.32 0.20 9.58
CA THR A 200 20.61 1.50 10.21
C THR A 200 21.10 1.32 11.65
N LEU A 201 20.55 0.36 12.40
CA LEU A 201 21.05 0.04 13.74
C LEU A 201 22.51 -0.47 13.71
N GLU A 202 22.84 -1.32 12.73
CA GLU A 202 24.22 -1.78 12.57
C GLU A 202 25.15 -0.67 12.10
N GLN A 203 24.71 0.23 11.23
CA GLN A 203 25.48 1.43 10.87
C GLN A 203 25.76 2.31 12.10
N ILE A 204 24.75 2.49 12.98
CA ILE A 204 24.95 3.22 14.24
C ILE A 204 25.99 2.53 15.12
N ASN A 205 25.99 1.20 15.20
CA ASN A 205 26.99 0.45 15.98
C ASN A 205 28.41 0.65 15.41
N VAL A 206 28.57 0.51 14.09
CA VAL A 206 29.86 0.76 13.41
C VAL A 206 30.34 2.19 13.67
N LEU A 207 29.47 3.19 13.50
CA LEU A 207 29.83 4.60 13.71
C LEU A 207 30.14 4.94 15.18
N LYS A 208 29.51 4.27 16.14
CA LYS A 208 29.85 4.40 17.56
C LYS A 208 31.26 3.88 17.86
N GLU A 209 31.57 2.68 17.36
CA GLU A 209 32.90 2.11 17.51
C GLU A 209 33.96 3.00 16.86
N ASP A 210 33.66 3.52 15.68
CA ASP A 210 34.50 4.44 14.93
C ASP A 210 34.76 5.74 15.72
N THR A 211 33.69 6.41 16.15
CA THR A 211 33.79 7.62 16.97
C THR A 211 34.64 7.40 18.24
N ALA A 212 34.52 6.23 18.88
CA ALA A 212 35.34 5.88 20.04
C ALA A 212 36.80 5.69 19.67
N ARG A 213 37.12 5.06 18.53
CA ARG A 213 38.50 4.92 17.99
C ARG A 213 39.11 6.28 17.65
N LEU A 214 38.36 7.12 16.90
CA LEU A 214 38.80 8.47 16.53
C LEU A 214 39.01 9.38 17.73
N GLY A 215 38.13 9.28 18.75
CA GLY A 215 38.34 10.03 19.99
C GLY A 215 39.59 9.62 20.77
N LYS A 216 40.04 8.35 20.65
CA LYS A 216 41.34 7.92 21.18
C LYS A 216 42.46 8.44 20.32
N SER A 217 42.35 8.35 18.99
CA SER A 217 43.33 8.84 18.03
C SER A 217 43.62 10.35 18.19
N LEU A 218 42.54 11.15 18.39
CA LEU A 218 42.65 12.58 18.69
C LEU A 218 43.47 12.85 19.97
N ARG A 219 43.18 12.09 21.06
CA ARG A 219 43.96 12.24 22.30
C ARG A 219 45.43 11.87 22.13
N ASP A 220 45.68 10.79 21.39
CA ASP A 220 47.06 10.35 21.12
C ASP A 220 47.83 11.42 20.27
N ALA A 221 47.18 11.97 19.21
CA ALA A 221 47.74 13.06 18.39
C ALA A 221 47.98 14.34 19.22
N TYR A 222 47.06 14.73 20.08
CA TYR A 222 47.24 15.90 20.96
C TYR A 222 48.40 15.73 21.92
N HIS A 223 48.60 14.57 22.53
CA HIS A 223 49.74 14.32 23.41
C HIS A 223 51.09 14.35 22.63
N GLN A 224 51.14 13.85 21.41
CA GLN A 224 52.30 13.88 20.55
C GLN A 224 52.65 15.32 20.10
N TYR A 225 51.62 16.12 19.75
CA TYR A 225 51.81 17.56 19.46
C TYR A 225 52.37 18.31 20.66
N LYS A 226 51.82 18.12 21.86
CA LYS A 226 52.34 18.73 23.08
C LYS A 226 53.73 18.25 23.45
N GLY A 227 54.09 17.03 23.03
CA GLY A 227 55.45 16.49 23.18
C GLY A 227 56.45 16.95 22.09
N GLY A 228 55.97 17.74 21.09
CA GLY A 228 56.82 18.21 19.98
C GLY A 228 57.20 17.10 18.99
N ILE A 229 56.43 15.99 18.97
CA ILE A 229 56.71 14.83 18.09
C ILE A 229 56.07 14.99 16.73
N VAL A 230 54.88 15.64 16.68
CA VAL A 230 54.08 15.89 15.46
C VAL A 230 53.68 17.36 15.39
N ASP A 231 53.31 17.81 14.19
CA ASP A 231 52.82 19.16 13.93
C ASP A 231 51.38 19.35 14.41
N GLU A 232 50.97 20.62 14.56
CA GLU A 232 49.57 20.98 14.93
C GLU A 232 48.55 20.49 13.93
N THR A 233 48.94 20.44 12.62
CA THR A 233 48.08 19.93 11.54
C THR A 233 47.64 18.48 11.73
N ASP A 234 48.46 17.60 12.30
CA ASP A 234 48.07 16.20 12.59
C ASP A 234 46.97 16.13 13.65
N TYR A 235 47.05 17.01 14.65
CA TYR A 235 46.01 17.12 15.68
C TYR A 235 44.70 17.71 15.11
N GLU A 236 44.78 18.78 14.28
CA GLU A 236 43.62 19.39 13.64
C GLU A 236 42.91 18.43 12.68
N GLU A 237 43.65 17.64 11.89
CA GLU A 237 43.11 16.61 11.01
C GLU A 237 42.39 15.49 11.82
N ALA A 238 42.93 15.11 12.98
CA ALA A 238 42.27 14.16 13.87
C ALA A 238 40.94 14.71 14.41
N GLU A 239 40.90 16.02 14.76
CA GLU A 239 39.69 16.68 15.22
C GLU A 239 38.62 16.77 14.10
N ILE A 240 39.00 17.18 12.90
CA ILE A 240 38.13 17.23 11.73
C ILE A 240 37.50 15.85 11.47
N THR A 241 38.34 14.81 11.49
CA THR A 241 37.88 13.43 11.22
C THR A 241 36.90 12.94 12.30
N LEU A 242 37.17 13.22 13.57
CA LEU A 242 36.26 12.91 14.68
C LEU A 242 34.93 13.67 14.52
N ASN A 243 34.99 14.97 14.22
CA ASN A 243 33.76 15.77 14.07
C ASN A 243 32.90 15.28 12.91
N ASN A 244 33.51 14.85 11.81
CA ASN A 244 32.79 14.24 10.68
C ASN A 244 32.11 12.92 11.08
N SER A 245 32.80 12.06 11.83
CA SER A 245 32.23 10.80 12.32
C SER A 245 31.10 11.03 13.32
N VAL A 246 31.23 11.99 14.24
CA VAL A 246 30.16 12.39 15.19
C VAL A 246 28.93 12.90 14.44
N ALA A 247 29.14 13.73 13.39
CA ALA A 247 28.04 14.22 12.56
C ALA A 247 27.30 13.08 11.84
N GLN A 248 28.03 12.11 11.27
CA GLN A 248 27.46 10.93 10.64
C GLN A 248 26.72 10.04 11.64
N LEU A 249 27.27 9.84 12.83
CA LEU A 249 26.62 9.10 13.91
C LEU A 249 25.29 9.76 14.32
N LYS A 250 25.28 11.08 14.47
CA LYS A 250 24.06 11.84 14.79
C LYS A 250 23.04 11.69 13.68
N GLN A 251 23.44 11.83 12.42
CA GLN A 251 22.55 11.66 11.27
C GLN A 251 21.94 10.25 11.22
N ALA A 252 22.75 9.20 11.40
CA ALA A 252 22.27 7.82 11.42
C ALA A 252 21.28 7.59 12.59
N THR A 253 21.57 8.16 13.75
CA THR A 253 20.71 8.08 14.94
C THR A 253 19.36 8.75 14.74
N GLU A 254 19.33 9.91 14.07
CA GLU A 254 18.05 10.56 13.73
C GLU A 254 17.29 9.81 12.63
N ASN A 255 18.00 9.25 11.66
CA ASN A 255 17.38 8.50 10.55
C ASN A 255 16.68 7.21 10.98
N VAL A 256 17.04 6.61 12.10
CA VAL A 256 16.37 5.38 12.57
C VAL A 256 14.93 5.64 13.02
N VAL A 257 14.63 6.84 13.52
CA VAL A 257 13.29 7.21 14.04
C VAL A 257 12.21 7.13 12.95
N PRO A 258 12.36 7.81 11.79
CA PRO A 258 11.37 7.71 10.70
C PRO A 258 11.28 6.30 10.12
N GLN A 259 12.36 5.51 10.15
CA GLN A 259 12.32 4.12 9.67
C GLN A 259 11.48 3.22 10.59
N TYR A 260 11.59 3.37 11.92
CA TYR A 260 10.69 2.70 12.85
C TYR A 260 9.24 3.16 12.65
N ALA A 261 8.99 4.44 12.43
CA ALA A 261 7.66 4.95 12.15
C ALA A 261 7.08 4.35 10.86
N ALA A 262 7.91 4.20 9.81
CA ALA A 262 7.52 3.55 8.57
C ALA A 262 7.19 2.06 8.79
N LEU A 263 8.02 1.33 9.54
CA LEU A 263 7.79 -0.07 9.88
C LEU A 263 6.50 -0.23 10.70
N LYS A 264 6.29 0.60 11.74
CA LYS A 264 5.04 0.61 12.53
C LYS A 264 3.81 0.79 11.65
N ARG A 265 3.85 1.75 10.73
CA ARG A 265 2.76 1.98 9.77
C ARG A 265 2.48 0.77 8.89
N LEU A 266 3.55 0.11 8.40
CA LEU A 266 3.42 -1.06 7.52
C LEU A 266 2.84 -2.28 8.23
N ILE A 267 3.18 -2.50 9.51
CA ILE A 267 2.64 -3.61 10.29
C ILE A 267 1.30 -3.28 10.97
N GLY A 268 0.84 -2.02 10.92
CA GLY A 268 -0.37 -1.58 11.61
C GLY A 268 -0.22 -1.45 13.12
N TYR A 269 1.01 -1.18 13.59
CA TYR A 269 1.32 -0.99 15.01
C TYR A 269 0.96 0.42 15.47
N THR A 270 0.49 0.56 16.71
CA THR A 270 0.11 1.88 17.24
C THR A 270 1.35 2.76 17.42
N PRO A 271 1.30 4.06 17.04
CA PRO A 271 2.47 4.94 17.10
C PRO A 271 3.07 5.08 18.51
N ASP A 272 2.23 5.06 19.54
CA ASP A 272 2.63 5.32 20.94
C ASP A 272 3.37 4.13 21.60
N GLN A 273 3.17 2.92 21.08
CA GLN A 273 3.86 1.74 21.58
C GLN A 273 5.26 1.64 21.01
N GLN A 274 6.23 1.31 21.84
CA GLN A 274 7.62 1.09 21.46
C GLN A 274 7.90 -0.40 21.35
N PHE A 275 8.64 -0.78 20.32
CA PHE A 275 9.23 -2.11 20.20
C PHE A 275 10.64 -2.00 19.64
N ASN A 276 11.44 -3.02 19.87
CA ASN A 276 12.76 -3.17 19.28
C ASN A 276 12.74 -4.32 18.28
N VAL A 277 13.57 -4.23 17.24
CA VAL A 277 13.75 -5.35 16.31
C VAL A 277 14.82 -6.29 16.87
N SER A 278 14.52 -7.58 16.86
CA SER A 278 15.47 -8.61 17.26
C SER A 278 16.32 -9.01 16.04
N PHE A 279 17.62 -9.01 16.23
CA PHE A 279 18.60 -9.37 15.21
C PHE A 279 19.25 -10.72 15.54
N ASP A 280 19.12 -11.68 14.64
CA ASP A 280 19.90 -12.92 14.65
C ASP A 280 20.66 -13.04 13.33
N THR A 281 21.93 -12.63 13.36
CA THR A 281 22.84 -12.66 12.21
C THR A 281 23.04 -14.06 11.64
N LEU A 282 22.98 -15.10 12.47
CA LEU A 282 23.17 -16.48 12.01
C LEU A 282 21.97 -16.97 11.20
N GLN A 283 20.75 -16.69 11.66
CA GLN A 283 19.53 -17.04 10.91
C GLN A 283 19.42 -16.28 9.59
N MET A 284 19.93 -15.04 9.54
CA MET A 284 19.98 -14.28 8.28
C MET A 284 20.95 -14.87 7.28
N MET A 285 22.11 -15.31 7.71
CA MET A 285 23.13 -15.93 6.84
C MET A 285 22.64 -17.26 6.26
N ASP A 286 21.97 -18.10 7.05
CA ASP A 286 21.34 -19.32 6.59
C ASP A 286 20.18 -19.07 5.61
N GLY A 287 19.44 -17.98 5.84
CA GLY A 287 18.35 -17.57 4.97
C GLY A 287 18.75 -16.96 3.61
N ILE A 288 20.04 -16.67 3.37
CA ILE A 288 20.50 -16.04 2.13
C ILE A 288 20.46 -17.00 0.93
N HIS A 289 20.65 -18.30 1.15
CA HIS A 289 20.70 -19.27 0.06
C HIS A 289 19.33 -19.56 -0.54
N LEU A 290 19.13 -19.15 -1.79
CA LEU A 290 17.97 -19.51 -2.61
C LEU A 290 18.39 -20.52 -3.69
N ASP A 291 17.54 -21.51 -3.93
CA ASP A 291 17.72 -22.41 -5.08
C ASP A 291 17.44 -21.63 -6.37
N THR A 292 18.50 -21.20 -7.04
CA THR A 292 18.43 -20.46 -8.30
C THR A 292 18.21 -21.35 -9.53
N ALA A 293 18.11 -22.66 -9.35
CA ALA A 293 17.84 -23.62 -10.42
C ALA A 293 16.33 -23.84 -10.64
N GLN A 294 15.48 -23.28 -9.77
CA GLN A 294 14.03 -23.43 -9.88
C GLN A 294 13.49 -22.75 -11.15
N GLN A 295 12.77 -23.52 -11.98
CA GLN A 295 12.15 -22.99 -13.19
C GLN A 295 10.97 -22.06 -12.83
N LEU A 296 10.81 -20.99 -13.63
CA LEU A 296 9.72 -20.03 -13.49
C LEU A 296 8.36 -20.68 -13.78
N ALA A 297 7.49 -20.73 -12.77
CA ALA A 297 6.13 -21.25 -12.89
C ALA A 297 5.14 -20.07 -12.92
N TYR A 298 4.69 -19.67 -14.12
CA TYR A 298 3.76 -18.54 -14.31
C TYR A 298 2.46 -18.70 -13.50
N GLU A 299 1.96 -19.94 -13.35
CA GLU A 299 0.72 -20.25 -12.65
C GLU A 299 0.75 -19.94 -11.15
N LYS A 300 1.95 -19.87 -10.55
CA LYS A 300 2.12 -19.50 -9.15
C LYS A 300 1.99 -17.99 -8.92
N ARG A 301 2.20 -17.17 -9.98
CA ARG A 301 2.11 -15.72 -9.87
C ARG A 301 0.66 -15.28 -9.69
N ILE A 302 0.43 -14.46 -8.69
CA ILE A 302 -0.93 -13.98 -8.35
C ILE A 302 -1.53 -13.14 -9.50
N GLU A 303 -0.71 -12.36 -10.20
CA GLU A 303 -1.13 -11.54 -11.34
C GLU A 303 -1.64 -12.42 -12.49
N PHE A 304 -0.97 -13.56 -12.73
CA PHE A 304 -1.39 -14.52 -13.75
C PHE A 304 -2.70 -15.21 -13.36
N GLN A 305 -2.88 -15.55 -12.08
CA GLN A 305 -4.13 -16.10 -11.56
C GLN A 305 -5.28 -15.10 -11.66
N GLN A 306 -5.06 -13.83 -11.33
CA GLN A 306 -6.03 -12.76 -11.48
C GLN A 306 -6.48 -12.59 -12.94
N LEU A 307 -5.53 -12.61 -13.87
CA LEU A 307 -5.84 -12.50 -15.30
C LEU A 307 -6.64 -13.70 -15.81
N ASN A 308 -6.36 -14.92 -15.34
CA ASN A 308 -7.15 -16.10 -15.65
C ASN A 308 -8.59 -15.99 -15.13
N THR A 309 -8.77 -15.42 -13.94
CA THR A 309 -10.11 -15.17 -13.38
C THR A 309 -10.84 -14.07 -14.16
N ALA A 310 -10.15 -13.00 -14.57
CA ALA A 310 -10.70 -11.96 -15.44
C ALA A 310 -11.12 -12.54 -16.80
N LYS A 311 -10.34 -13.47 -17.38
CA LYS A 311 -10.73 -14.19 -18.61
C LYS A 311 -12.01 -15.00 -18.42
N ALA A 312 -12.11 -15.74 -17.32
CA ALA A 312 -13.31 -16.52 -17.01
C ALA A 312 -14.56 -15.62 -16.86
N LEU A 313 -14.43 -14.47 -16.20
CA LEU A 313 -15.51 -13.47 -16.11
C LEU A 313 -15.92 -12.93 -17.48
N GLN A 314 -14.93 -12.63 -18.33
CA GLN A 314 -15.19 -12.15 -19.69
C GLN A 314 -15.88 -13.21 -20.56
N ASP A 315 -15.52 -14.49 -20.38
CA ASP A 315 -16.17 -15.59 -21.09
C ASP A 315 -17.62 -15.79 -20.62
N GLU A 316 -17.93 -15.60 -19.32
CA GLU A 316 -19.31 -15.56 -18.84
C GLU A 316 -20.07 -14.34 -19.42
N GLN A 317 -19.42 -13.20 -19.60
CA GLN A 317 -20.05 -12.05 -20.27
C GLN A 317 -20.36 -12.33 -21.75
N VAL A 318 -19.50 -13.05 -22.45
CA VAL A 318 -19.80 -13.54 -23.83
C VAL A 318 -21.01 -14.47 -23.82
N ARG A 319 -21.11 -15.38 -22.83
CA ARG A 319 -22.28 -16.26 -22.66
C ARG A 319 -23.56 -15.46 -22.37
N TYR A 320 -23.49 -14.47 -21.51
CA TYR A 320 -24.60 -13.56 -21.22
C TYR A 320 -25.15 -12.93 -22.50
N TYR A 321 -24.30 -12.37 -23.36
CA TYR A 321 -24.74 -11.78 -24.62
C TYR A 321 -25.25 -12.82 -25.64
N ARG A 322 -24.80 -14.08 -25.57
CA ARG A 322 -25.43 -15.16 -26.34
C ARG A 322 -26.83 -15.47 -25.83
N PHE A 323 -27.00 -15.59 -24.51
CA PHE A 323 -28.31 -15.88 -23.92
C PHE A 323 -29.27 -14.68 -23.97
N SER A 324 -28.81 -13.48 -24.21
CA SER A 324 -29.66 -12.30 -24.37
C SER A 324 -30.57 -12.35 -25.59
N PHE A 325 -30.39 -13.33 -26.49
CA PHE A 325 -31.30 -13.61 -27.62
C PHE A 325 -32.50 -14.50 -27.22
N LEU A 326 -32.44 -15.15 -26.06
CA LEU A 326 -33.52 -15.97 -25.51
C LEU A 326 -34.59 -15.10 -24.86
N PRO A 327 -35.86 -15.59 -24.79
CA PRO A 327 -36.90 -14.87 -24.09
C PRO A 327 -36.61 -14.79 -22.59
N THR A 328 -37.06 -13.70 -21.96
CA THR A 328 -37.21 -13.66 -20.50
C THR A 328 -38.58 -14.14 -20.09
N VAL A 329 -38.69 -14.89 -19.01
CA VAL A 329 -39.91 -15.45 -18.47
C VAL A 329 -40.07 -15.06 -17.01
N SER A 330 -41.23 -14.50 -16.64
CA SER A 330 -41.54 -14.19 -15.25
C SER A 330 -42.98 -14.61 -14.92
N ALA A 331 -43.22 -15.04 -13.69
CA ALA A 331 -44.55 -15.21 -13.11
C ALA A 331 -44.92 -13.95 -12.33
N PHE A 332 -46.18 -13.62 -12.34
CA PHE A 332 -46.67 -12.51 -11.53
C PHE A 332 -48.05 -12.82 -10.94
N TYR A 333 -48.30 -12.25 -9.77
CA TYR A 333 -49.62 -12.25 -9.11
C TYR A 333 -49.88 -10.81 -8.67
N ASN A 334 -51.08 -10.30 -9.03
CA ASN A 334 -51.52 -8.99 -8.63
C ASN A 334 -52.87 -9.12 -7.87
N TYR A 335 -52.96 -8.44 -6.74
CA TYR A 335 -54.19 -8.23 -6.00
C TYR A 335 -54.40 -6.74 -5.80
N ASN A 336 -55.56 -6.22 -6.30
CA ASN A 336 -55.90 -4.81 -6.22
C ASN A 336 -57.24 -4.62 -5.57
N LEU A 337 -57.36 -3.58 -4.76
CA LEU A 337 -58.63 -3.08 -4.22
C LEU A 337 -58.96 -1.75 -4.91
N GLY A 338 -59.90 -1.76 -5.84
CA GLY A 338 -60.33 -0.54 -6.51
C GLY A 338 -61.41 0.19 -5.68
N TYR A 339 -61.22 1.46 -5.39
CA TYR A 339 -62.17 2.39 -4.85
C TYR A 339 -62.49 3.46 -5.88
N TYR A 340 -63.76 3.64 -6.18
CA TYR A 340 -64.19 4.54 -7.25
C TYR A 340 -65.34 5.42 -6.78
N SER A 341 -65.26 6.76 -6.94
CA SER A 341 -66.33 7.67 -6.54
C SER A 341 -66.32 8.95 -7.38
N ASN A 342 -67.52 9.54 -7.53
CA ASN A 342 -67.68 10.88 -8.12
C ASN A 342 -67.60 12.00 -7.05
N GLN A 343 -67.61 11.62 -5.76
CA GLN A 343 -67.49 12.55 -4.64
C GLN A 343 -66.39 12.07 -3.72
N THR A 344 -65.50 12.96 -3.32
CA THR A 344 -64.36 12.63 -2.47
C THR A 344 -64.75 12.03 -1.13
N SER A 345 -65.91 12.43 -0.56
CA SER A 345 -66.45 11.92 0.70
C SER A 345 -66.95 10.47 0.64
N GLY A 346 -67.25 9.96 -0.56
CA GLY A 346 -67.77 8.59 -0.76
C GLY A 346 -66.74 7.62 -1.33
N LEU A 347 -65.47 7.97 -1.42
CA LEU A 347 -64.43 7.19 -2.11
C LEU A 347 -64.28 5.76 -1.50
N PHE A 348 -64.33 5.62 -0.21
CA PHE A 348 -64.15 4.34 0.48
C PHE A 348 -65.44 3.59 0.80
N SER A 349 -66.61 4.01 0.26
CA SER A 349 -67.89 3.39 0.54
C SER A 349 -68.04 2.01 -0.06
N SER A 350 -67.37 1.72 -1.17
CA SER A 350 -67.43 0.42 -1.85
C SER A 350 -66.06 0.03 -2.40
N SER A 351 -65.61 -1.19 -2.12
CA SER A 351 -64.36 -1.74 -2.66
C SER A 351 -64.67 -2.79 -3.74
N TYR A 352 -63.84 -2.78 -4.76
CA TYR A 352 -63.89 -3.71 -5.89
C TYR A 352 -62.58 -4.51 -5.95
N PRO A 353 -62.53 -5.70 -5.28
CA PRO A 353 -61.35 -6.53 -5.31
C PRO A 353 -61.14 -7.17 -6.68
N SER A 354 -59.92 -7.20 -7.15
CA SER A 354 -59.50 -7.94 -8.34
C SER A 354 -58.22 -8.69 -8.08
N SER A 355 -58.13 -9.92 -8.54
CA SER A 355 -56.89 -10.71 -8.47
C SER A 355 -56.61 -11.37 -9.81
N LEU A 356 -55.34 -11.46 -10.17
CA LEU A 356 -54.91 -12.16 -11.36
C LEU A 356 -53.53 -12.78 -11.14
N ILE A 357 -53.31 -13.91 -11.77
CA ILE A 357 -52.05 -14.61 -11.88
C ILE A 357 -51.71 -14.82 -13.36
N GLY A 358 -50.44 -14.70 -13.71
CA GLY A 358 -50.04 -14.87 -15.10
C GLY A 358 -48.57 -15.17 -15.29
N LEU A 359 -48.22 -15.54 -16.50
CA LEU A 359 -46.84 -15.65 -16.98
C LEU A 359 -46.59 -14.57 -18.03
N SER A 360 -45.49 -13.87 -17.89
CA SER A 360 -45.02 -12.87 -18.86
C SER A 360 -43.85 -13.43 -19.65
N PHE A 361 -43.95 -13.36 -20.97
CA PHE A 361 -42.87 -13.73 -21.90
C PHE A 361 -42.45 -12.48 -22.67
N ASN A 362 -41.18 -12.12 -22.60
CA ASN A 362 -40.67 -11.02 -23.37
C ASN A 362 -39.58 -11.55 -24.33
N ILE A 363 -39.91 -11.58 -25.63
CA ILE A 363 -39.03 -12.06 -26.69
C ILE A 363 -38.58 -10.85 -27.51
N PRO A 364 -37.29 -10.50 -27.46
CA PRO A 364 -36.81 -9.37 -28.22
C PRO A 364 -36.53 -9.77 -29.67
N ILE A 365 -37.38 -9.36 -30.60
CA ILE A 365 -37.32 -9.71 -32.03
C ILE A 365 -36.23 -8.90 -32.77
N PHE A 366 -36.27 -7.59 -32.65
CA PHE A 366 -35.32 -6.70 -33.28
C PHE A 366 -34.88 -5.57 -32.32
N THR A 367 -33.57 -5.33 -32.24
CA THR A 367 -32.97 -4.33 -31.35
C THR A 367 -31.97 -3.43 -32.07
N GLY A 368 -32.18 -3.17 -33.35
CA GLY A 368 -31.26 -2.33 -34.14
C GLY A 368 -29.81 -2.84 -34.15
N PHE A 369 -29.58 -4.15 -34.21
CA PHE A 369 -28.27 -4.81 -34.18
C PHE A 369 -27.49 -4.65 -32.83
N ALA A 370 -28.06 -3.99 -31.83
CA ALA A 370 -27.38 -3.74 -30.55
C ALA A 370 -26.86 -5.04 -29.92
N ARG A 371 -27.63 -6.13 -29.92
CA ARG A 371 -27.20 -7.42 -29.36
C ARG A 371 -26.04 -8.06 -30.12
N LEU A 372 -26.07 -8.03 -31.46
CA LEU A 372 -24.98 -8.55 -32.28
C LEU A 372 -23.69 -7.79 -32.01
N ASN A 373 -23.77 -6.46 -31.91
CA ASN A 373 -22.62 -5.61 -31.63
C ASN A 373 -22.13 -5.78 -30.18
N ASN A 374 -23.01 -5.94 -29.21
CA ASN A 374 -22.61 -6.25 -27.81
C ASN A 374 -21.93 -7.63 -27.71
N LEU A 375 -22.43 -8.65 -28.42
CA LEU A 375 -21.75 -9.95 -28.47
C LEU A 375 -20.38 -9.83 -29.17
N LYS A 376 -20.28 -9.07 -30.27
CA LYS A 376 -19.00 -8.80 -30.93
C LYS A 376 -18.03 -8.07 -30.01
N LYS A 377 -18.51 -7.03 -29.32
CA LYS A 377 -17.71 -6.29 -28.32
C LYS A 377 -17.19 -7.21 -27.20
N ALA A 378 -18.04 -8.10 -26.65
CA ALA A 378 -17.62 -9.03 -25.61
C ALA A 378 -16.57 -10.04 -26.11
N LYS A 379 -16.70 -10.56 -27.35
CA LYS A 379 -15.70 -11.43 -27.96
C LYS A 379 -14.36 -10.71 -28.18
N LEU A 380 -14.39 -9.45 -28.63
CA LEU A 380 -13.18 -8.64 -28.77
C LEU A 380 -12.53 -8.38 -27.40
N GLY A 381 -13.34 -8.13 -26.35
CA GLY A 381 -12.84 -8.05 -24.97
C GLY A 381 -12.12 -9.32 -24.51
N SER A 382 -12.62 -10.51 -24.89
CA SER A 382 -11.96 -11.79 -24.61
C SER A 382 -10.59 -11.89 -25.33
N GLN A 383 -10.50 -11.44 -26.59
CA GLN A 383 -9.23 -11.41 -27.34
C GLN A 383 -8.22 -10.42 -26.72
N ILE A 384 -8.69 -9.27 -26.21
CA ILE A 384 -7.81 -8.33 -25.49
C ILE A 384 -7.14 -9.02 -24.30
N ILE A 385 -7.89 -9.80 -23.51
CA ILE A 385 -7.33 -10.52 -22.37
C ILE A 385 -6.31 -11.59 -22.83
N ASP A 386 -6.52 -12.23 -23.98
CA ASP A 386 -5.56 -13.18 -24.53
C ASP A 386 -4.22 -12.49 -24.88
N TRP A 387 -4.24 -11.27 -25.45
CA TRP A 387 -3.04 -10.49 -25.67
C TRP A 387 -2.40 -9.98 -24.38
N GLN A 388 -3.21 -9.56 -23.40
CA GLN A 388 -2.71 -9.21 -22.06
C GLN A 388 -2.01 -10.38 -21.38
N ARG A 389 -2.46 -11.62 -21.63
CA ARG A 389 -1.78 -12.83 -21.13
C ARG A 389 -0.40 -13.02 -21.73
N VAL A 390 -0.23 -12.73 -23.04
CA VAL A 390 1.07 -12.80 -23.70
C VAL A 390 2.00 -11.73 -23.13
N ASP A 391 1.51 -10.51 -22.99
CA ASP A 391 2.27 -9.39 -22.41
C ASP A 391 2.68 -9.66 -20.98
N LEU A 392 1.74 -10.10 -20.13
CA LEU A 392 2.01 -10.44 -18.74
C LEU A 392 3.07 -11.55 -18.57
N LYS A 393 3.07 -12.57 -19.44
CA LYS A 393 4.13 -13.58 -19.43
C LYS A 393 5.51 -12.97 -19.71
N SER A 394 5.58 -12.06 -20.68
CA SER A 394 6.83 -11.36 -21.01
C SER A 394 7.27 -10.46 -19.87
N GLN A 395 6.35 -9.76 -19.23
CA GLN A 395 6.62 -8.92 -18.07
C GLN A 395 7.14 -9.77 -16.88
N ILE A 396 6.45 -10.87 -16.53
CA ILE A 396 6.87 -11.78 -15.44
C ILE A 396 8.27 -12.35 -15.74
N TYR A 397 8.56 -12.72 -16.98
CA TYR A 397 9.88 -13.21 -17.37
C TYR A 397 10.95 -12.12 -17.22
N SER A 398 10.66 -10.90 -17.62
CA SER A 398 11.56 -9.75 -17.44
C SER A 398 11.82 -9.44 -15.97
N GLU A 399 10.76 -9.43 -15.14
CA GLU A 399 10.88 -9.23 -13.69
C GLU A 399 11.74 -10.33 -13.04
N TYR A 400 11.49 -11.59 -13.39
CA TYR A 400 12.26 -12.73 -12.89
C TYR A 400 13.73 -12.65 -13.28
N THR A 401 14.03 -12.38 -14.54
CA THR A 401 15.43 -12.31 -15.02
C THR A 401 16.18 -11.15 -14.36
N THR A 402 15.51 -10.01 -14.18
CA THR A 402 16.08 -8.85 -13.48
C THR A 402 16.33 -9.16 -12.01
N ALA A 403 15.35 -9.74 -11.31
CA ALA A 403 15.49 -10.09 -9.90
C ALA A 403 16.59 -11.15 -9.68
N LEU A 404 16.68 -12.16 -10.56
CA LEU A 404 17.70 -13.18 -10.52
C LEU A 404 19.11 -12.60 -10.77
N ALA A 405 19.24 -11.70 -11.73
CA ALA A 405 20.52 -11.02 -12.02
C ALA A 405 20.99 -10.18 -10.82
N ASN A 406 20.07 -9.38 -10.24
CA ASN A 406 20.36 -8.56 -9.06
C ASN A 406 20.76 -9.43 -7.86
N TYR A 407 20.01 -10.50 -7.58
CA TYR A 407 20.35 -11.41 -6.49
C TYR A 407 21.74 -12.04 -6.66
N LYS A 408 22.06 -12.56 -7.87
CA LYS A 408 23.38 -13.14 -8.15
C LYS A 408 24.50 -12.13 -8.06
N SER A 409 24.30 -10.93 -8.57
CA SER A 409 25.26 -9.82 -8.49
C SER A 409 25.55 -9.43 -7.04
N ASN A 410 24.49 -9.18 -6.24
CA ASN A 410 24.63 -8.80 -4.84
C ASN A 410 25.26 -9.92 -4.00
N LEU A 411 24.94 -11.18 -4.27
CA LEU A 411 25.56 -12.33 -3.59
C LEU A 411 27.07 -12.42 -3.86
N PHE A 412 27.49 -12.14 -5.10
CA PHE A 412 28.89 -12.09 -5.46
C PHE A 412 29.61 -10.90 -4.84
N SER A 413 28.99 -9.70 -4.92
CA SER A 413 29.50 -8.46 -4.33
C SER A 413 29.71 -8.60 -2.82
N LEU A 414 28.72 -9.15 -2.09
CA LEU A 414 28.80 -9.33 -0.65
C LEU A 414 30.03 -10.16 -0.23
N LYS A 415 30.35 -11.23 -0.96
CA LYS A 415 31.55 -12.06 -0.69
C LYS A 415 32.85 -11.27 -0.84
N LEU A 416 32.92 -10.38 -1.85
CA LEU A 416 34.09 -9.51 -2.06
C LEU A 416 34.19 -8.45 -0.98
N LEU A 417 33.07 -7.79 -0.64
CA LEU A 417 33.03 -6.75 0.40
C LEU A 417 33.36 -7.31 1.78
N GLN A 418 32.92 -8.53 2.10
CA GLN A 418 33.32 -9.21 3.33
C GLN A 418 34.85 -9.39 3.42
N LYS A 419 35.49 -9.78 2.29
CA LYS A 419 36.95 -9.86 2.22
C LYS A 419 37.61 -8.50 2.36
N ASN A 420 37.03 -7.45 1.74
CA ASN A 420 37.54 -6.09 1.83
C ASN A 420 37.51 -5.57 3.26
N VAL A 421 36.44 -5.82 4.03
CA VAL A 421 36.35 -5.48 5.46
C VAL A 421 37.49 -6.15 6.24
N ALA A 422 37.74 -7.45 6.01
CA ALA A 422 38.82 -8.17 6.69
C ALA A 422 40.20 -7.58 6.36
N LEU A 423 40.46 -7.22 5.08
CA LEU A 423 41.68 -6.58 4.64
C LEU A 423 41.82 -5.18 5.20
N ALA A 424 40.75 -4.39 5.22
CA ALA A 424 40.80 -3.02 5.75
C ALA A 424 41.05 -3.04 7.27
N LYS A 425 40.45 -3.96 8.04
CA LYS A 425 40.76 -4.16 9.48
C LYS A 425 42.20 -4.47 9.71
N ARG A 426 42.81 -5.37 8.91
CA ARG A 426 44.22 -5.68 9.01
C ARG A 426 45.12 -4.50 8.64
N SER A 427 44.78 -3.80 7.56
CA SER A 427 45.53 -2.60 7.12
C SER A 427 45.54 -1.52 8.20
N TYR A 428 44.36 -1.19 8.73
CA TYR A 428 44.23 -0.23 9.82
C TYR A 428 45.06 -0.61 11.05
N PHE A 429 45.00 -1.88 11.46
CA PHE A 429 45.79 -2.39 12.58
C PHE A 429 47.33 -2.20 12.36
N VAL A 430 47.80 -2.61 11.18
CA VAL A 430 49.24 -2.52 10.84
C VAL A 430 49.69 -1.06 10.76
N VAL A 431 48.94 -0.19 10.04
CA VAL A 431 49.27 1.22 9.90
C VAL A 431 49.26 1.95 11.23
N THR A 432 48.30 1.66 12.09
CA THR A 432 48.23 2.21 13.47
C THR A 432 49.45 1.79 14.30
N LEU A 433 49.93 0.55 14.14
CA LEU A 433 51.11 0.08 14.84
C LEU A 433 52.37 0.79 14.31
N GLN A 434 52.54 0.96 12.97
CA GLN A 434 53.60 1.68 12.34
C GLN A 434 53.66 3.16 12.77
N TYR A 435 52.49 3.82 12.84
CA TYR A 435 52.37 5.18 13.34
C TYR A 435 52.90 5.31 14.79
N LYS A 436 52.49 4.40 15.67
CA LYS A 436 52.95 4.37 17.06
C LYS A 436 54.47 4.17 17.19
N GLN A 437 55.11 3.57 16.19
CA GLN A 437 56.54 3.39 16.12
C GLN A 437 57.26 4.54 15.37
N GLY A 438 56.52 5.58 14.96
CA GLY A 438 57.08 6.72 14.21
C GLY A 438 57.52 6.40 12.78
N ILE A 439 57.05 5.28 12.19
CA ILE A 439 57.47 4.82 10.86
C ILE A 439 56.69 5.53 9.75
N VAL A 440 55.39 5.83 10.01
CA VAL A 440 54.49 6.47 9.04
C VAL A 440 53.82 7.70 9.65
N PRO A 441 53.46 8.73 8.83
CA PRO A 441 52.78 9.93 9.29
C PRO A 441 51.31 9.60 9.64
N TYR A 442 50.67 10.47 10.43
CA TYR A 442 49.29 10.33 10.88
C TYR A 442 48.24 10.23 9.72
N LEU A 443 48.51 10.94 8.62
CA LEU A 443 47.68 10.87 7.41
C LEU A 443 47.42 9.43 6.92
N ASN A 444 48.41 8.54 7.07
CA ASN A 444 48.24 7.13 6.69
C ASN A 444 47.23 6.41 7.60
N VAL A 445 47.21 6.78 8.90
CA VAL A 445 46.22 6.24 9.84
C VAL A 445 44.83 6.70 9.48
N ILE A 446 44.59 7.99 9.20
CA ILE A 446 43.33 8.55 8.75
C ILE A 446 42.84 7.84 7.49
N THR A 447 43.74 7.67 6.51
CA THR A 447 43.40 6.99 5.24
C THR A 447 42.98 5.52 5.48
N ALA A 448 43.71 4.79 6.32
CA ALA A 448 43.41 3.40 6.63
C ALA A 448 42.07 3.26 7.41
N GLU A 449 41.81 4.20 8.31
CA GLU A 449 40.53 4.24 9.07
C GLU A 449 39.34 4.60 8.18
N SER A 450 39.47 5.61 7.33
CA SER A 450 38.45 5.97 6.34
C SER A 450 38.12 4.80 5.40
N ASN A 451 39.15 4.07 4.96
CA ASN A 451 38.97 2.86 4.15
C ASN A 451 38.27 1.74 4.92
N LEU A 452 38.53 1.59 6.23
CA LEU A 452 37.87 0.61 7.08
C LEU A 452 36.36 0.95 7.22
N ILE A 453 36.03 2.17 7.63
CA ILE A 453 34.64 2.63 7.80
C ILE A 453 33.87 2.48 6.48
N THR A 454 34.46 2.96 5.39
CA THR A 454 33.84 2.84 4.05
C THR A 454 33.57 1.39 3.68
N SER A 455 34.54 0.49 3.96
CA SER A 455 34.37 -0.95 3.69
C SER A 455 33.27 -1.58 4.54
N GLU A 456 33.18 -1.22 5.82
CA GLU A 456 32.13 -1.72 6.73
C GLU A 456 30.75 -1.22 6.32
N ILE A 457 30.59 0.07 6.00
CA ILE A 457 29.33 0.65 5.53
C ILE A 457 28.90 0.04 4.19
N ASN A 458 29.83 -0.11 3.25
CA ASN A 458 29.54 -0.73 1.96
C ASN A 458 29.09 -2.19 2.11
N TYR A 459 29.72 -2.96 2.99
CA TYR A 459 29.32 -4.33 3.30
C TYR A 459 27.90 -4.39 3.87
N LEU A 460 27.53 -3.51 4.80
CA LEU A 460 26.20 -3.46 5.36
C LEU A 460 25.14 -3.06 4.31
N ASN A 461 25.44 -2.08 3.48
CA ASN A 461 24.55 -1.65 2.40
C ASN A 461 24.30 -2.77 1.39
N ASP A 462 25.35 -3.50 1.00
CA ASP A 462 25.23 -4.61 0.06
C ASP A 462 24.49 -5.81 0.67
N LEU A 463 24.65 -6.09 1.97
CA LEU A 463 23.89 -7.08 2.70
C LEU A 463 22.38 -6.75 2.64
N PHE A 464 22.01 -5.48 2.86
CA PHE A 464 20.61 -5.05 2.72
C PHE A 464 20.10 -5.23 1.28
N GLN A 465 20.91 -4.86 0.28
CA GLN A 465 20.54 -5.04 -1.13
C GLN A 465 20.37 -6.50 -1.49
N LEU A 466 21.22 -7.39 -0.96
CA LEU A 466 21.09 -8.82 -1.15
C LEU A 466 19.78 -9.36 -0.55
N LEU A 467 19.47 -9.01 0.70
CA LEU A 467 18.25 -9.43 1.37
C LEU A 467 16.99 -8.89 0.66
N SER A 468 17.06 -7.64 0.20
CA SER A 468 15.98 -7.02 -0.58
C SER A 468 15.80 -7.72 -1.94
N SER A 469 16.88 -8.00 -2.66
CA SER A 469 16.84 -8.69 -3.96
C SER A 469 16.39 -10.15 -3.83
N LYS A 470 16.66 -10.80 -2.71
CA LYS A 470 16.11 -12.12 -2.39
C LYS A 470 14.58 -12.07 -2.33
N ILE A 471 14.01 -11.11 -1.59
CA ILE A 471 12.55 -10.93 -1.49
C ILE A 471 11.95 -10.64 -2.87
N ASP A 472 12.63 -9.82 -3.70
CA ASP A 472 12.17 -9.53 -5.05
C ASP A 472 12.19 -10.78 -5.94
N LEU A 473 13.21 -11.63 -5.79
CA LEU A 473 13.29 -12.90 -6.51
C LEU A 473 12.19 -13.87 -6.05
N GLU A 474 11.96 -14.03 -4.74
CA GLU A 474 10.87 -14.84 -4.19
C GLU A 474 9.50 -14.35 -4.70
N LYS A 475 9.28 -13.02 -4.74
CA LYS A 475 8.09 -12.43 -5.33
C LYS A 475 7.98 -12.74 -6.82
N ALA A 476 9.07 -12.59 -7.57
CA ALA A 476 9.09 -12.86 -9.01
C ALA A 476 8.84 -14.35 -9.34
N MET A 477 9.25 -15.27 -8.48
CA MET A 477 8.96 -16.70 -8.59
C MET A 477 7.55 -17.08 -8.09
N GLY A 478 6.84 -16.19 -7.39
CA GLY A 478 5.57 -16.50 -6.74
C GLY A 478 5.71 -17.46 -5.56
N SER A 479 6.84 -17.44 -4.86
CA SER A 479 7.17 -18.34 -3.75
C SER A 479 7.04 -17.68 -2.36
N ILE A 480 6.60 -16.40 -2.28
CA ILE A 480 6.37 -15.76 -0.99
C ILE A 480 5.27 -16.50 -0.22
N THR A 481 5.64 -16.98 0.97
CA THR A 481 4.72 -17.59 1.94
C THR A 481 4.27 -16.55 2.97
N TYR A 482 3.00 -16.60 3.39
CA TYR A 482 2.39 -15.69 4.37
C TYR A 482 1.49 -16.43 5.34
#